data_472e0bd7f1d788f37a710001c8d1fb37
#
_entry.id   472e0bd7f1d788f37a710001c8d1fb37
#
_cell.length_a   1.000
_cell.length_b   1.000
_cell.length_c   1.000
_cell.angle_alpha   90.00
_cell.angle_beta   90.00
_cell.angle_gamma   90.00
#
_symmetry.space_group_name_H-M   'P 1'
#
loop_
_entity.id
_entity.type
_entity.pdbx_description
1 polymer ?
#
loop_
_entity_poly.entity_id
_entity_poly.type
_entity_poly.pdbx_seq_one_letter_code
_entity_poly.pdbx_strand_id
1 'polypeptide(L)'
;MLRLAIAIGAAFEADSLGIPSIAAAITAQVSEWRTFGTVDWTAARHFTRLLARQVLQDGMPDGVSVLNLNVPRSATTHTELRKTVQSQQPYYVRRRPGSARPLDQPYQFPVEVVVDWDRLEPGTDIHAVVRDQVASVTPLTWRQTARTGWTPPDGAGAA
;
A
#
# COMPACT_ATOMS: atom_id res chain seq x y z
N MET A 1 -5.28 2.97 -4.53
CA MET A 1 -4.08 3.69 -4.05
C MET A 1 -4.35 4.90 -3.16
N LEU A 2 -5.40 5.71 -3.35
CA LEU A 2 -5.55 6.94 -2.57
C LEU A 2 -5.67 6.69 -1.05
N ARG A 3 -6.44 5.70 -0.60
CA ARG A 3 -6.55 5.35 0.83
C ARG A 3 -5.31 4.61 1.36
N LEU A 4 -4.73 3.73 0.55
CA LEU A 4 -3.49 3.03 0.90
C LEU A 4 -2.31 4.02 0.98
N ALA A 5 -2.21 4.94 0.03
CA ALA A 5 -1.19 5.99 0.05
C ALA A 5 -1.31 6.90 1.29
N ILE A 6 -2.52 7.23 1.73
CA ILE A 6 -2.75 8.02 2.94
C ILE A 6 -2.31 7.24 4.19
N ALA A 7 -2.67 5.96 4.30
CA ALA A 7 -2.29 5.13 5.45
C ALA A 7 -0.76 4.95 5.53
N ILE A 8 -0.12 4.66 4.40
CA ILE A 8 1.35 4.54 4.31
C ILE A 8 2.02 5.88 4.62
N GLY A 9 1.52 6.99 4.07
CA GLY A 9 2.06 8.32 4.34
C GLY A 9 1.99 8.67 5.82
N ALA A 10 0.84 8.47 6.46
CA ALA A 10 0.68 8.69 7.90
C ALA A 10 1.59 7.78 8.74
N ALA A 11 1.80 6.53 8.31
CA ALA A 11 2.69 5.60 9.01
C ALA A 11 4.16 6.03 8.88
N PHE A 12 4.58 6.54 7.73
CA PHE A 12 5.91 7.10 7.57
C PHE A 12 6.11 8.37 8.40
N GLU A 13 5.14 9.27 8.47
CA GLU A 13 5.21 10.44 9.34
C GLU A 13 5.38 10.03 10.81
N ALA A 14 4.65 9.01 11.27
CA ALA A 14 4.81 8.50 12.63
C ALA A 14 6.21 7.89 12.86
N ASP A 15 6.74 7.13 11.89
CA ASP A 15 8.09 6.56 11.96
C ASP A 15 9.16 7.68 12.03
N SER A 16 8.98 8.79 11.34
CA SER A 16 9.89 9.94 11.41
C SER A 16 10.01 10.55 12.81
N LEU A 17 9.00 10.32 13.66
CA LEU A 17 8.96 10.69 15.06
C LEU A 17 9.44 9.57 16.00
N GLY A 18 9.97 8.48 15.45
CA GLY A 18 10.42 7.30 16.20
C GLY A 18 9.29 6.41 16.71
N ILE A 19 8.08 6.53 16.15
CA ILE A 19 6.92 5.72 16.52
C ILE A 19 6.82 4.52 15.57
N PRO A 20 6.98 3.27 16.06
CA PRO A 20 6.82 2.07 15.24
C PRO A 20 5.44 2.04 14.57
N SER A 21 5.39 1.77 13.27
CA SER A 21 4.17 2.01 12.51
C SER A 21 3.76 0.83 11.62
N ILE A 22 2.45 0.57 11.61
CA ILE A 22 1.81 -0.45 10.76
C ILE A 22 0.71 0.24 9.94
N ALA A 23 0.85 0.22 8.62
CA ALA A 23 -0.21 0.64 7.71
C ALA A 23 -1.06 -0.57 7.34
N ALA A 24 -2.33 -0.61 7.73
CA ALA A 24 -3.21 -1.74 7.46
C ALA A 24 -4.35 -1.35 6.52
N ALA A 25 -4.60 -2.18 5.52
CA ALA A 25 -5.69 -2.03 4.57
C ALA A 25 -6.37 -3.36 4.27
N ILE A 26 -7.67 -3.30 3.96
CA ILE A 26 -8.44 -4.40 3.40
C ILE A 26 -8.80 -4.07 1.95
N THR A 27 -8.76 -5.07 1.07
CA THR A 27 -9.22 -4.88 -0.31
C THR A 27 -10.73 -4.66 -0.30
N ALA A 28 -11.15 -3.54 -0.87
CA ALA A 28 -12.56 -3.19 -1.01
C ALA A 28 -12.86 -2.80 -2.46
N GLN A 29 -14.07 -3.03 -2.91
CA GLN A 29 -14.51 -2.55 -4.22
C GLN A 29 -14.54 -1.02 -4.22
N VAL A 30 -14.29 -0.41 -5.38
CA VAL A 30 -14.29 1.06 -5.52
C VAL A 30 -15.62 1.68 -5.08
N SER A 31 -16.73 0.98 -5.34
CA SER A 31 -18.08 1.38 -4.90
C SER A 31 -18.24 1.47 -3.39
N GLU A 32 -17.45 0.70 -2.62
CA GLU A 32 -17.52 0.62 -1.17
C GLU A 32 -16.66 1.66 -0.45
N TRP A 33 -15.82 2.38 -1.16
CA TRP A 33 -14.91 3.35 -0.55
C TRP A 33 -15.60 4.49 0.21
N ARG A 34 -16.89 4.66 0.00
CA ARG A 34 -17.72 5.69 0.64
C ARG A 34 -18.76 5.16 1.62
N THR A 35 -18.89 3.83 1.69
CA THR A 35 -19.85 3.17 2.57
C THR A 35 -19.10 2.43 3.66
N PHE A 36 -19.38 2.77 4.92
CA PHE A 36 -18.69 2.20 6.09
C PHE A 36 -19.34 0.90 6.61
N GLY A 37 -20.43 0.42 6.01
CA GLY A 37 -21.34 -0.49 6.66
C GLY A 37 -21.19 -1.98 6.38
N THR A 38 -20.42 -2.41 5.37
CA THR A 38 -20.50 -3.80 4.88
C THR A 38 -19.16 -4.56 4.83
N VAL A 39 -18.08 -3.95 5.31
CA VAL A 39 -16.76 -4.59 5.28
C VAL A 39 -16.51 -5.33 6.59
N ASP A 40 -16.27 -6.64 6.52
CA ASP A 40 -15.82 -7.42 7.67
C ASP A 40 -14.33 -7.16 7.95
N TRP A 41 -14.06 -6.51 9.06
CA TRP A 41 -12.71 -6.15 9.52
C TRP A 41 -12.05 -7.22 10.40
N THR A 42 -12.69 -8.37 10.61
CA THR A 42 -12.24 -9.39 11.57
C THR A 42 -10.82 -9.88 11.25
N ALA A 43 -10.55 -10.26 10.01
CA ALA A 43 -9.21 -10.70 9.58
C ALA A 43 -8.18 -9.57 9.66
N ALA A 44 -8.52 -8.37 9.20
CA ALA A 44 -7.60 -7.22 9.24
C ALA A 44 -7.22 -6.86 10.69
N ARG A 45 -8.19 -6.85 11.61
CA ARG A 45 -7.93 -6.64 13.05
C ARG A 45 -7.06 -7.74 13.66
N HIS A 46 -7.30 -9.00 13.26
CA HIS A 46 -6.51 -10.14 13.73
C HIS A 46 -5.03 -9.97 13.35
N PHE A 47 -4.73 -9.76 12.06
CA PHE A 47 -3.35 -9.61 11.57
C PHE A 47 -2.68 -8.34 12.08
N THR A 48 -3.40 -7.23 12.16
CA THR A 48 -2.86 -6.00 12.76
C THR A 48 -2.44 -6.22 14.21
N ARG A 49 -3.27 -6.91 15.02
CA ARG A 49 -2.93 -7.22 16.42
C ARG A 49 -1.75 -8.18 16.53
N LEU A 50 -1.65 -9.15 15.61
CA LEU A 50 -0.52 -10.09 15.57
C LEU A 50 0.79 -9.34 15.33
N LEU A 51 0.85 -8.49 14.29
CA LEU A 51 2.01 -7.68 13.97
C LEU A 51 2.33 -6.66 15.06
N ALA A 52 1.31 -6.01 15.63
CA ALA A 52 1.49 -5.04 16.70
C ALA A 52 2.10 -5.68 17.95
N ARG A 53 1.66 -6.89 18.32
CA ARG A 53 2.28 -7.64 19.44
C ARG A 53 3.75 -7.94 19.17
N GLN A 54 4.08 -8.41 17.97
CA GLN A 54 5.46 -8.68 17.58
C GLN A 54 6.31 -7.40 17.67
N VAL A 55 5.84 -6.29 17.09
CA VAL A 55 6.56 -5.00 17.12
C VAL A 55 6.74 -4.48 18.56
N LEU A 56 5.73 -4.66 19.42
CA LEU A 56 5.84 -4.23 20.84
C LEU A 56 6.78 -5.10 21.65
N GLN A 57 6.94 -6.38 21.31
CA GLN A 57 7.82 -7.31 22.00
C GLN A 57 9.27 -7.23 21.50
N ASP A 58 9.46 -7.21 20.20
CA ASP A 58 10.75 -7.39 19.54
C ASP A 58 11.30 -6.09 18.92
N GLY A 59 10.50 -5.04 18.85
CA GLY A 59 10.79 -3.81 18.08
C GLY A 59 10.50 -3.98 16.58
N MET A 60 10.70 -2.90 15.83
CA MET A 60 10.69 -2.96 14.36
C MET A 60 11.95 -3.69 13.88
N PRO A 61 11.86 -4.53 12.83
CA PRO A 61 13.05 -5.14 12.24
C PRO A 61 14.04 -4.10 11.71
N ASP A 62 15.32 -4.40 11.77
CA ASP A 62 16.38 -3.51 11.31
C ASP A 62 16.16 -3.02 9.87
N GLY A 63 16.21 -1.71 9.69
CA GLY A 63 16.04 -1.04 8.38
C GLY A 63 14.60 -0.99 7.87
N VAL A 64 13.62 -1.41 8.69
CA VAL A 64 12.18 -1.30 8.38
C VAL A 64 11.59 -0.10 9.09
N SER A 65 10.97 0.79 8.33
CA SER A 65 10.26 1.95 8.83
C SER A 65 8.77 1.67 9.07
N VAL A 66 8.14 0.95 8.16
CA VAL A 66 6.69 0.67 8.19
C VAL A 66 6.43 -0.76 7.78
N LEU A 67 5.54 -1.44 8.47
CA LEU A 67 4.92 -2.69 8.01
C LEU A 67 3.63 -2.36 7.26
N ASN A 68 3.60 -2.62 5.95
CA ASN A 68 2.41 -2.41 5.12
C ASN A 68 1.62 -3.72 5.02
N LEU A 69 0.47 -3.79 5.70
CA LEU A 69 -0.42 -4.95 5.74
C LEU A 69 -1.57 -4.75 4.76
N ASN A 70 -1.70 -5.66 3.80
CA ASN A 70 -2.83 -5.72 2.87
C ASN A 70 -3.58 -7.04 3.06
N VAL A 71 -4.87 -6.97 3.35
CA VAL A 71 -5.70 -8.14 3.66
C VAL A 71 -6.76 -8.31 2.57
N PRO A 72 -6.88 -9.50 1.92
CA PRO A 72 -7.97 -9.77 1.00
C PRO A 72 -9.32 -9.66 1.69
N ARG A 73 -10.35 -9.24 0.96
CA ARG A 73 -11.72 -9.18 1.51
C ARG A 73 -12.25 -10.56 1.95
N SER A 74 -11.83 -11.62 1.26
CA SER A 74 -12.20 -13.01 1.56
C SER A 74 -11.44 -13.61 2.74
N ALA A 75 -10.45 -12.89 3.30
CA ALA A 75 -9.58 -13.41 4.35
C ALA A 75 -10.34 -13.68 5.64
N THR A 76 -9.93 -14.74 6.31
CA THR A 76 -10.32 -15.09 7.68
C THR A 76 -9.12 -15.00 8.62
N THR A 77 -9.32 -15.25 9.91
CA THR A 77 -8.22 -15.32 10.88
C THR A 77 -7.26 -16.51 10.64
N HIS A 78 -7.62 -17.45 9.78
CA HIS A 78 -6.82 -18.62 9.39
C HIS A 78 -6.13 -18.45 8.04
N THR A 79 -6.37 -17.33 7.34
CA THR A 79 -5.70 -17.04 6.08
C THR A 79 -4.19 -16.88 6.31
N GLU A 80 -3.38 -17.38 5.37
CA GLU A 80 -1.93 -17.23 5.42
C GLU A 80 -1.54 -15.73 5.48
N LEU A 81 -0.57 -15.38 6.34
CA LEU A 81 0.10 -14.09 6.33
C LEU A 81 1.48 -14.24 5.70
N ARG A 82 1.70 -13.63 4.55
CA ARG A 82 2.92 -13.78 3.74
C ARG A 82 3.74 -12.51 3.72
N LYS A 83 5.05 -12.63 3.95
CA LYS A 83 6.00 -11.56 3.68
C LYS A 83 6.14 -11.36 2.16
N THR A 84 6.04 -10.13 1.70
CA THR A 84 6.06 -9.78 0.28
C THR A 84 7.00 -8.60 0.00
N VAL A 85 7.21 -8.33 -1.29
CA VAL A 85 7.83 -7.09 -1.78
C VAL A 85 6.76 -6.22 -2.46
N GLN A 86 6.99 -4.92 -2.53
CA GLN A 86 6.08 -4.01 -3.20
C GLN A 86 6.11 -4.24 -4.71
N SER A 87 4.93 -4.44 -5.31
CA SER A 87 4.80 -4.54 -6.76
C SER A 87 5.10 -3.19 -7.44
N GLN A 88 5.77 -3.25 -8.59
CA GLN A 88 6.00 -2.10 -9.45
C GLN A 88 4.80 -1.81 -10.38
N GLN A 89 3.80 -2.66 -10.41
CA GLN A 89 2.62 -2.48 -11.24
C GLN A 89 1.65 -1.44 -10.66
N PRO A 90 1.03 -0.62 -11.52
CA PRO A 90 -0.09 0.21 -11.11
C PRO A 90 -1.32 -0.67 -10.86
N TYR A 91 -1.82 -0.66 -9.63
CA TYR A 91 -3.05 -1.39 -9.26
C TYR A 91 -4.31 -0.56 -9.47
N TYR A 92 -4.21 0.76 -9.25
CA TYR A 92 -5.30 1.70 -9.46
C TYR A 92 -4.95 2.65 -10.61
N VAL A 93 -5.78 2.67 -11.62
CA VAL A 93 -5.63 3.56 -12.77
C VAL A 93 -6.73 4.62 -12.74
N ARG A 94 -6.33 5.87 -12.88
CA ARG A 94 -7.26 6.98 -13.08
C ARG A 94 -7.59 7.09 -14.56
N ARG A 95 -8.87 7.01 -14.91
CA ARG A 95 -9.29 7.32 -16.27
C ARG A 95 -9.46 8.84 -16.43
N ARG A 96 -8.94 9.37 -17.53
CA ARG A 96 -9.25 10.74 -17.93
C ARG A 96 -10.69 10.79 -18.41
N PRO A 97 -11.49 11.77 -17.97
CA PRO A 97 -12.80 12.00 -18.57
C PRO A 97 -12.64 12.33 -20.05
N GLY A 98 -13.53 11.83 -20.90
CA GLY A 98 -13.53 12.08 -22.33
C GLY A 98 -13.92 13.50 -22.74
N SER A 99 -14.31 14.37 -21.78
CA SER A 99 -14.73 15.76 -22.00
C SER A 99 -14.01 16.72 -21.05
N ALA A 100 -13.95 18.00 -21.44
CA ALA A 100 -13.41 19.05 -20.59
C ALA A 100 -14.19 19.10 -19.25
N ARG A 101 -13.46 19.19 -18.14
CA ARG A 101 -14.03 19.28 -16.79
C ARG A 101 -14.64 20.66 -16.58
N PRO A 102 -15.92 20.76 -16.15
CA PRO A 102 -16.44 21.99 -15.58
C PRO A 102 -15.68 22.32 -14.29
N LEU A 103 -15.09 23.51 -14.19
CA LEU A 103 -14.29 23.91 -13.02
C LEU A 103 -15.14 24.28 -11.81
N ASP A 104 -16.41 24.53 -12.04
CA ASP A 104 -17.43 24.97 -11.07
C ASP A 104 -18.16 23.82 -10.39
N GLN A 105 -17.87 22.56 -10.77
CA GLN A 105 -18.51 21.38 -10.18
C GLN A 105 -17.53 20.47 -9.48
N PRO A 106 -17.93 19.86 -8.34
CA PRO A 106 -17.15 18.81 -7.70
C PRO A 106 -16.92 17.65 -8.68
N TYR A 107 -15.67 17.30 -8.90
CA TYR A 107 -15.31 16.24 -9.82
C TYR A 107 -14.74 15.03 -9.11
N GLN A 108 -15.30 13.87 -9.41
CA GLN A 108 -14.80 12.60 -8.96
C GLN A 108 -13.98 11.97 -10.09
N PHE A 109 -12.68 11.79 -9.83
CA PHE A 109 -11.86 11.03 -10.78
C PHE A 109 -12.30 9.56 -10.76
N PRO A 110 -12.75 9.00 -11.90
CA PRO A 110 -13.02 7.57 -11.98
C PRO A 110 -11.71 6.81 -11.75
N VAL A 111 -11.76 5.91 -10.80
CA VAL A 111 -10.65 5.01 -10.46
C VAL A 111 -11.08 3.61 -10.80
N GLU A 112 -10.25 2.89 -11.51
CA GLU A 112 -10.45 1.48 -11.81
C GLU A 112 -9.31 0.64 -11.21
N VAL A 113 -9.65 -0.56 -10.81
CA VAL A 113 -8.65 -1.58 -10.48
C VAL A 113 -8.26 -2.25 -11.79
N VAL A 114 -6.99 -2.16 -12.13
CA VAL A 114 -6.43 -2.79 -13.32
C VAL A 114 -5.28 -3.69 -12.88
N VAL A 115 -5.40 -4.98 -13.19
CA VAL A 115 -4.35 -5.97 -12.93
C VAL A 115 -3.91 -6.53 -14.27
N ASP A 116 -2.63 -6.37 -14.59
CA ASP A 116 -2.00 -7.04 -15.72
C ASP A 116 -1.58 -8.45 -15.26
N TRP A 117 -2.43 -9.43 -15.52
CA TRP A 117 -2.24 -10.80 -15.05
C TRP A 117 -1.00 -11.48 -15.62
N ASP A 118 -0.60 -11.11 -16.84
CA ASP A 118 0.54 -11.73 -17.54
C ASP A 118 1.89 -11.18 -16.99
N ARG A 119 1.86 -9.99 -16.41
CA ARG A 119 3.03 -9.31 -15.85
C ARG A 119 3.04 -9.25 -14.33
N LEU A 120 2.09 -9.93 -13.67
CA LEU A 120 1.98 -9.93 -12.22
C LEU A 120 3.11 -10.77 -11.61
N GLU A 121 4.05 -10.09 -10.96
CA GLU A 121 5.26 -10.71 -10.42
C GLU A 121 4.96 -11.55 -9.17
N PRO A 122 5.35 -12.84 -9.15
CA PRO A 122 5.25 -13.67 -7.94
C PRO A 122 6.01 -13.07 -6.75
N GLY A 123 5.48 -13.25 -5.55
CA GLY A 123 6.10 -12.73 -4.32
C GLY A 123 5.81 -11.26 -4.00
N THR A 124 5.07 -10.55 -4.88
CA THR A 124 4.65 -9.18 -4.63
C THR A 124 3.36 -9.11 -3.82
N ASP A 125 3.10 -7.94 -3.23
CA ASP A 125 1.90 -7.65 -2.44
C ASP A 125 0.62 -7.77 -3.28
N ILE A 126 0.64 -7.26 -4.52
CA ILE A 126 -0.52 -7.39 -5.43
C ILE A 126 -0.77 -8.85 -5.76
N HIS A 127 0.28 -9.63 -6.10
CA HIS A 127 0.15 -11.05 -6.41
C HIS A 127 -0.45 -11.82 -5.23
N ALA A 128 0.09 -11.63 -4.03
CA ALA A 128 -0.38 -12.31 -2.82
C ALA A 128 -1.88 -12.03 -2.55
N VAL A 129 -2.27 -10.75 -2.62
CA VAL A 129 -3.63 -10.33 -2.26
C VAL A 129 -4.65 -10.66 -3.35
N VAL A 130 -4.30 -10.44 -4.62
CA VAL A 130 -5.28 -10.53 -5.71
C VAL A 130 -5.36 -11.92 -6.32
N ARG A 131 -4.21 -12.58 -6.50
CA ARG A 131 -4.15 -13.91 -7.13
C ARG A 131 -4.23 -15.04 -6.10
N ASP A 132 -3.39 -14.98 -5.08
CA ASP A 132 -3.29 -16.06 -4.09
C ASP A 132 -4.33 -15.92 -2.97
N GLN A 133 -4.99 -14.77 -2.83
CA GLN A 133 -5.99 -14.47 -1.80
C GLN A 133 -5.46 -14.67 -0.37
N VAL A 134 -4.18 -14.35 -0.16
CA VAL A 134 -3.52 -14.40 1.16
C VAL A 134 -3.22 -12.98 1.67
N ALA A 135 -3.13 -12.83 2.98
CA ALA A 135 -2.72 -11.57 3.59
C ALA A 135 -1.24 -11.29 3.31
N SER A 136 -0.93 -10.06 2.94
CA SER A 136 0.41 -9.62 2.56
C SER A 136 0.95 -8.66 3.61
N VAL A 137 2.17 -8.87 4.09
CA VAL A 137 2.92 -7.88 4.86
C VAL A 137 4.20 -7.53 4.12
N THR A 138 4.32 -6.25 3.74
CA THR A 138 5.48 -5.70 3.02
C THR A 138 6.26 -4.78 3.95
N PRO A 139 7.51 -5.13 4.33
CA PRO A 139 8.38 -4.21 5.04
C PRO A 139 8.81 -3.07 4.12
N LEU A 140 8.57 -1.82 4.54
CA LEU A 140 8.92 -0.60 3.79
C LEU A 140 10.00 0.18 4.53
N THR A 141 10.76 0.99 3.78
CA THR A 141 11.82 1.86 4.31
C THR A 141 11.75 3.26 3.71
N TRP A 142 12.27 4.26 4.43
CA TRP A 142 12.48 5.63 3.95
C TRP A 142 13.54 5.76 2.86
N ARG A 143 14.37 4.75 2.65
CA ARG A 143 15.48 4.85 1.70
C ARG A 143 14.96 4.96 0.27
N GLN A 144 14.70 6.19 -0.15
CA GLN A 144 14.22 6.51 -1.51
C GLN A 144 15.38 6.88 -2.46
N THR A 145 16.61 6.96 -1.96
CA THR A 145 17.76 7.23 -2.80
C THR A 145 18.04 6.04 -3.71
N ALA A 146 17.89 6.24 -5.00
CA ALA A 146 18.19 5.21 -5.99
C ALA A 146 19.71 4.95 -6.04
N ARG A 147 20.08 3.68 -6.10
CA ARG A 147 21.46 3.32 -6.47
C ARG A 147 21.61 3.43 -7.98
N THR A 148 22.20 4.51 -8.43
CA THR A 148 22.34 4.83 -9.84
C THR A 148 23.73 5.39 -10.14
N GLY A 149 24.20 5.20 -11.37
CA GLY A 149 25.37 5.88 -11.89
C GLY A 149 25.08 7.27 -12.47
N TRP A 150 23.85 7.81 -12.22
CA TRP A 150 23.50 9.15 -12.69
C TRP A 150 24.38 10.21 -12.02
N THR A 151 24.93 11.09 -12.83
CA THR A 151 25.63 12.30 -12.40
C THR A 151 24.94 13.53 -12.99
N PRO A 152 24.93 14.67 -12.29
CA PRO A 152 24.40 15.90 -12.88
C PRO A 152 25.25 16.30 -14.10
N PRO A 153 24.65 16.98 -15.11
CA PRO A 153 25.42 17.48 -16.25
C PRO A 153 26.49 18.46 -15.80
N ASP A 154 27.60 18.48 -16.51
CA ASP A 154 28.75 19.39 -16.26
C ASP A 154 28.24 20.85 -16.28
N GLY A 155 28.62 21.65 -15.30
CA GLY A 155 28.22 23.04 -15.16
C GLY A 155 27.00 23.30 -14.25
N ALA A 156 26.37 22.29 -13.66
CA ALA A 156 25.23 22.46 -12.73
C ALA A 156 25.63 22.96 -11.32
N GLY A 157 26.88 23.34 -11.08
CA GLY A 157 27.41 23.63 -9.74
C GLY A 157 28.25 24.88 -9.57
N ALA A 158 28.11 25.89 -10.44
CA ALA A 158 28.82 27.17 -10.27
C ALA A 158 27.89 28.35 -10.58
N ALA A 159 27.19 28.80 -9.56
CA ALA A 159 26.62 30.16 -9.47
C ALA A 159 26.82 30.66 -8.03
#